data_b601be7e73ed4c1eca79c2ce33f4b92f
#
_entry.id   b601be7e73ed4c1eca79c2ce33f4b92f
#
_cell.length_a   1.000
_cell.length_b   1.000
_cell.length_c   1.000
_cell.angle_alpha   90.00
_cell.angle_beta   90.00
_cell.angle_gamma   90.00
#
_symmetry.space_group_name_H-M   'P 1'
#
loop_
_entity.id
_entity.type
_entity.pdbx_description
1 polymer ?
#
loop_
_entity_poly.entity_id
_entity_poly.type
_entity_poly.pdbx_seq_one_letter_code
_entity_poly.pdbx_strand_id
1 'polypeptide(L)'
;MSKLILIRHAKSDWSGNVNDLQRGLNKRGYNSCKVISEELKKRIDKPDLFLISPALRAQLTYENIFLNWDNKDNLLSIEEDLYHASIDQIKKKLTSKVLGFSTVVVIGHNPILNSLMYQLSTKGYNKLPVNLVTCGVVIIEYSENNFKPPVFTNGEVIDYFFPRMYM
;
A
#
# COMPACT_ATOMS: atom_id res chain seq x y z
N MET A 1 -17.12 -6.88 1.88
CA MET A 1 -16.23 -6.30 2.91
C MET A 1 -15.23 -5.35 2.27
N SER A 2 -14.89 -4.28 2.97
CA SER A 2 -13.88 -3.35 2.46
C SER A 2 -12.49 -3.81 2.83
N LYS A 3 -11.52 -3.49 1.98
CA LYS A 3 -10.11 -3.85 2.21
C LYS A 3 -9.22 -2.64 2.00
N LEU A 4 -8.28 -2.47 2.93
CA LEU A 4 -7.18 -1.53 2.81
C LEU A 4 -5.90 -2.32 2.63
N ILE A 5 -5.19 -2.07 1.54
CA ILE A 5 -3.94 -2.75 1.23
C ILE A 5 -2.82 -1.72 1.37
N LEU A 6 -1.90 -1.96 2.31
CA LEU A 6 -0.73 -1.13 2.53
C LEU A 6 0.48 -1.80 1.90
N ILE A 7 1.16 -1.08 1.00
CA ILE A 7 2.35 -1.59 0.30
C ILE A 7 3.49 -0.61 0.50
N ARG A 8 4.60 -1.06 1.08
CA ARG A 8 5.83 -0.28 1.07
C ARG A 8 6.46 -0.36 -0.31
N HIS A 9 6.96 0.77 -0.83
CA HIS A 9 7.64 0.79 -2.13
C HIS A 9 8.71 -0.30 -2.23
N ALA A 10 8.94 -0.80 -3.43
CA ALA A 10 9.94 -1.84 -3.70
C ALA A 10 11.37 -1.30 -3.53
N LYS A 11 12.35 -2.19 -3.60
CA LYS A 11 13.76 -1.84 -3.37
C LYS A 11 14.23 -0.76 -4.33
N SER A 12 14.73 0.34 -3.77
CA SER A 12 15.14 1.51 -4.52
C SER A 12 16.60 1.48 -4.93
N ASP A 13 16.91 2.25 -5.96
CA ASP A 13 18.25 2.38 -6.52
C ASP A 13 19.00 3.53 -5.83
N TRP A 14 20.14 3.22 -5.24
CA TRP A 14 21.03 4.16 -4.57
C TRP A 14 22.29 4.49 -5.39
N SER A 15 22.43 3.92 -6.60
CA SER A 15 23.62 4.09 -7.44
C SER A 15 23.65 5.44 -8.17
N GLY A 16 22.48 6.07 -8.35
CA GLY A 16 22.37 7.34 -9.07
C GLY A 16 22.62 8.56 -8.19
N ASN A 17 22.97 9.68 -8.81
CA ASN A 17 23.13 10.97 -8.15
C ASN A 17 21.88 11.84 -8.38
N VAL A 18 20.74 11.37 -7.88
CA VAL A 18 19.46 12.06 -7.99
C VAL A 18 18.93 12.41 -6.60
N ASN A 19 18.00 13.36 -6.53
CA ASN A 19 17.35 13.68 -5.26
C ASN A 19 16.42 12.54 -4.83
N ASP A 20 16.02 12.55 -3.57
CA ASP A 20 15.23 11.45 -3.00
C ASP A 20 13.92 11.19 -3.74
N LEU A 21 13.20 12.23 -4.14
CA LEU A 21 11.93 12.10 -4.87
C LEU A 21 12.10 11.39 -6.22
N GLN A 22 13.25 11.57 -6.86
CA GLN A 22 13.54 11.03 -8.19
C GLN A 22 14.24 9.68 -8.17
N ARG A 23 14.52 9.14 -6.98
CA ARG A 23 15.17 7.84 -6.86
C ARG A 23 14.18 6.73 -7.23
N GLY A 24 14.54 5.94 -8.25
CA GLY A 24 13.72 4.86 -8.78
C GLY A 24 13.98 3.51 -8.11
N LEU A 25 13.58 2.44 -8.77
CA LEU A 25 13.78 1.07 -8.32
C LEU A 25 15.09 0.48 -8.89
N ASN A 26 15.70 -0.43 -8.12
CA ASN A 26 16.78 -1.27 -8.64
C ASN A 26 16.20 -2.58 -9.22
N LYS A 27 17.08 -3.45 -9.74
CA LYS A 27 16.67 -4.72 -10.34
C LYS A 27 15.89 -5.61 -9.39
N ARG A 28 16.29 -5.68 -8.12
CA ARG A 28 15.57 -6.44 -7.08
C ARG A 28 14.16 -5.87 -6.86
N GLY A 29 14.02 -4.55 -6.91
CA GLY A 29 12.73 -3.89 -6.78
C GLY A 29 11.77 -4.28 -7.89
N TYR A 30 12.21 -4.26 -9.13
CA TYR A 30 11.38 -4.69 -10.27
C TYR A 30 11.00 -6.16 -10.18
N ASN A 31 11.93 -7.03 -9.81
CA ASN A 31 11.65 -8.46 -9.63
C ASN A 31 10.65 -8.70 -8.50
N SER A 32 10.79 -7.97 -7.40
CA SER A 32 9.85 -8.04 -6.26
C SER A 32 8.43 -7.65 -6.66
N CYS A 33 8.29 -6.62 -7.48
CA CYS A 33 6.97 -6.19 -7.97
C CYS A 33 6.27 -7.29 -8.77
N LYS A 34 6.99 -8.02 -9.61
CA LYS A 34 6.42 -9.15 -10.38
C LYS A 34 5.88 -10.24 -9.46
N VAL A 35 6.68 -10.63 -8.48
CA VAL A 35 6.29 -11.66 -7.50
C VAL A 35 5.06 -11.21 -6.71
N ILE A 36 5.07 -9.99 -6.20
CA ILE A 36 3.96 -9.45 -5.42
C ILE A 36 2.69 -9.30 -6.27
N SER A 37 2.82 -8.92 -7.54
CA SER A 37 1.66 -8.85 -8.45
C SER A 37 0.92 -10.18 -8.52
N GLU A 38 1.65 -11.28 -8.72
CA GLU A 38 1.06 -12.61 -8.80
C GLU A 38 0.43 -13.06 -7.47
N GLU A 39 1.11 -12.79 -6.36
CA GLU A 39 0.60 -13.17 -5.04
C GLU A 39 -0.62 -12.34 -4.61
N LEU A 40 -0.63 -11.07 -4.99
CA LEU A 40 -1.73 -10.16 -4.66
C LEU A 40 -3.01 -10.53 -5.43
N LYS A 41 -2.89 -10.94 -6.70
CA LYS A 41 -4.03 -11.41 -7.52
C LYS A 41 -4.77 -12.59 -6.90
N LYS A 42 -4.10 -13.39 -6.11
CA LYS A 42 -4.71 -14.54 -5.43
C LYS A 42 -5.54 -14.14 -4.20
N ARG A 43 -5.37 -12.91 -3.72
CA ARG A 43 -5.88 -12.47 -2.41
C ARG A 43 -6.91 -11.36 -2.47
N ILE A 44 -6.86 -10.52 -3.49
CA ILE A 44 -7.80 -9.41 -3.62
C ILE A 44 -8.39 -9.36 -5.03
N ASP A 45 -9.59 -8.82 -5.08
CA ASP A 45 -10.20 -8.42 -6.34
C ASP A 45 -9.58 -7.11 -6.84
N LYS A 46 -10.05 -6.64 -7.98
CA LYS A 46 -9.63 -5.39 -8.60
C LYS A 46 -9.76 -4.22 -7.60
N PRO A 47 -8.68 -3.48 -7.34
CA PRO A 47 -8.77 -2.27 -6.51
C PRO A 47 -9.60 -1.17 -7.17
N ASP A 48 -10.31 -0.40 -6.35
CA ASP A 48 -11.13 0.74 -6.81
C ASP A 48 -10.37 2.06 -6.78
N LEU A 49 -9.44 2.18 -5.82
CA LEU A 49 -8.71 3.43 -5.58
C LEU A 49 -7.26 3.13 -5.24
N PHE A 50 -6.36 3.89 -5.84
CA PHE A 50 -4.93 3.90 -5.52
C PHE A 50 -4.53 5.26 -4.96
N LEU A 51 -3.90 5.26 -3.80
CA LEU A 51 -3.32 6.43 -3.16
C LEU A 51 -1.81 6.23 -3.09
N ILE A 52 -1.06 7.00 -3.86
CA ILE A 52 0.35 6.74 -4.13
C ILE A 52 1.19 7.95 -3.72
N SER A 53 2.30 7.71 -3.03
CA SER A 53 3.29 8.75 -2.75
C SER A 53 3.86 9.35 -4.05
N PRO A 54 4.21 10.64 -4.07
CA PRO A 54 4.82 11.28 -5.24
C PRO A 54 6.24 10.79 -5.54
N ALA A 55 6.90 10.09 -4.62
CA ALA A 55 8.25 9.57 -4.87
C ALA A 55 8.24 8.58 -6.04
N LEU A 56 9.21 8.70 -6.94
CA LEU A 56 9.30 7.86 -8.13
C LEU A 56 9.27 6.36 -7.79
N ARG A 57 9.99 5.94 -6.75
CA ARG A 57 10.01 4.54 -6.31
C ARG A 57 8.63 3.99 -5.93
N ALA A 58 7.75 4.84 -5.39
CA ALA A 58 6.37 4.43 -5.07
C ALA A 58 5.52 4.33 -6.34
N GLN A 59 5.65 5.29 -7.26
CA GLN A 59 4.94 5.27 -8.54
C GLN A 59 5.35 4.07 -9.39
N LEU A 60 6.66 3.77 -9.46
CA LEU A 60 7.17 2.59 -10.17
C LEU A 60 6.71 1.28 -9.52
N THR A 61 6.60 1.25 -8.20
CA THR A 61 6.03 0.08 -7.50
C THR A 61 4.59 -0.15 -7.95
N TYR A 62 3.77 0.90 -7.97
CA TYR A 62 2.39 0.83 -8.48
C TYR A 62 2.36 0.29 -9.91
N GLU A 63 3.10 0.92 -10.81
CA GLU A 63 3.10 0.54 -12.22
C GLU A 63 3.49 -0.93 -12.42
N ASN A 64 4.51 -1.39 -11.72
CA ASN A 64 5.04 -2.75 -11.93
C ASN A 64 4.25 -3.84 -11.20
N ILE A 65 3.54 -3.53 -10.12
CA ILE A 65 2.65 -4.50 -9.49
C ILE A 65 1.34 -4.64 -10.30
N PHE A 66 0.79 -3.51 -10.77
CA PHE A 66 -0.55 -3.50 -11.35
C PHE A 66 -0.55 -3.40 -12.89
N LEU A 67 0.60 -3.59 -13.54
CA LEU A 67 0.76 -3.48 -15.00
C LEU A 67 -0.22 -4.36 -15.78
N ASN A 68 -0.43 -5.59 -15.35
CA ASN A 68 -1.27 -6.58 -16.02
C ASN A 68 -2.64 -6.77 -15.35
N TRP A 69 -3.05 -5.79 -14.57
CA TRP A 69 -4.38 -5.76 -13.97
C TRP A 69 -5.33 -4.95 -14.87
N ASP A 70 -6.61 -5.31 -14.83
CA ASP A 70 -7.62 -4.46 -15.47
C ASP A 70 -7.87 -3.23 -14.58
N ASN A 71 -7.33 -2.09 -15.01
CA ASN A 71 -7.38 -0.83 -14.26
C ASN A 71 -8.23 0.26 -14.94
N LYS A 72 -9.07 -0.08 -15.89
CA LYS A 72 -9.79 0.90 -16.72
C LYS A 72 -10.71 1.83 -15.94
N ASP A 73 -11.32 1.31 -14.87
CA ASP A 73 -12.29 2.07 -14.07
C ASP A 73 -11.72 2.50 -12.71
N ASN A 74 -10.41 2.35 -12.52
CA ASN A 74 -9.77 2.69 -11.25
C ASN A 74 -9.47 4.17 -11.18
N LEU A 75 -9.50 4.69 -9.96
CA LEU A 75 -9.03 6.04 -9.65
C LEU A 75 -7.64 5.95 -9.04
N LEU A 76 -6.76 6.83 -9.49
CA LEU A 76 -5.41 6.98 -8.96
C LEU A 76 -5.21 8.41 -8.49
N SER A 77 -4.73 8.58 -7.28
CA SER A 77 -4.41 9.88 -6.70
C SER A 77 -3.00 9.87 -6.14
N ILE A 78 -2.18 10.83 -6.59
CA ILE A 78 -0.86 11.07 -6.01
C ILE A 78 -1.07 11.96 -4.79
N GLU A 79 -0.62 11.48 -3.62
CA GLU A 79 -0.85 12.14 -2.34
C GLU A 79 0.47 12.59 -1.72
N GLU A 80 0.70 13.89 -1.69
CA GLU A 80 1.89 14.50 -1.08
C GLU A 80 2.06 14.12 0.38
N ASP A 81 0.95 13.98 1.11
CA ASP A 81 0.94 13.61 2.52
C ASP A 81 1.58 12.25 2.79
N LEU A 82 1.58 11.33 1.81
CA LEU A 82 2.24 10.04 1.95
C LEU A 82 3.76 10.14 1.95
N TYR A 83 4.31 11.30 1.61
CA TYR A 83 5.76 11.55 1.59
C TYR A 83 6.24 12.37 2.79
N HIS A 84 5.49 13.39 3.22
CA HIS A 84 5.95 14.38 4.20
C HIS A 84 5.12 14.49 5.47
N ALA A 85 3.89 14.03 5.49
CA ALA A 85 2.97 14.37 6.54
C ALA A 85 3.21 13.58 7.83
N SER A 86 2.65 14.08 8.93
CA SER A 86 2.54 13.34 10.20
C SER A 86 1.53 12.21 10.05
N ILE A 87 1.58 11.25 11.00
CA ILE A 87 0.63 10.13 11.03
C ILE A 87 -0.81 10.63 11.15
N ASP A 88 -1.06 11.68 11.94
CA ASP A 88 -2.40 12.22 12.12
C ASP A 88 -2.96 12.85 10.83
N GLN A 89 -2.12 13.57 10.10
CA GLN A 89 -2.50 14.15 8.81
C GLN A 89 -2.84 13.07 7.78
N ILE A 90 -2.05 12.00 7.73
CA ILE A 90 -2.29 10.87 6.83
C ILE A 90 -3.58 10.14 7.19
N LYS A 91 -3.81 9.86 8.46
CA LYS A 91 -5.06 9.23 8.92
C LYS A 91 -6.27 10.05 8.53
N LYS A 92 -6.22 11.35 8.74
CA LYS A 92 -7.29 12.27 8.36
C LYS A 92 -7.53 12.25 6.84
N LYS A 93 -6.46 12.28 6.05
CA LYS A 93 -6.53 12.21 4.59
C LYS A 93 -7.17 10.90 4.15
N LEU A 94 -6.71 9.76 4.66
CA LEU A 94 -7.25 8.45 4.32
C LEU A 94 -8.72 8.34 4.68
N THR A 95 -9.11 8.81 5.87
CA THR A 95 -10.51 8.76 6.34
C THR A 95 -11.47 9.42 5.34
N SER A 96 -11.06 10.51 4.71
CA SER A 96 -11.89 11.19 3.71
C SER A 96 -11.79 10.55 2.31
N LYS A 97 -10.60 10.12 1.91
CA LYS A 97 -10.34 9.62 0.54
C LYS A 97 -10.94 8.25 0.28
N VAL A 98 -11.03 7.38 1.26
CA VAL A 98 -11.53 6.00 1.08
C VAL A 98 -13.06 5.91 0.97
N LEU A 99 -13.77 6.97 1.32
CA LEU A 99 -15.25 6.94 1.37
C LEU A 99 -15.87 6.51 0.05
N GLY A 100 -16.73 5.51 0.12
CA GLY A 100 -17.45 4.98 -1.05
C GLY A 100 -16.70 3.90 -1.83
N PHE A 101 -15.44 3.65 -1.51
CA PHE A 101 -14.62 2.62 -2.17
C PHE A 101 -14.62 1.32 -1.35
N SER A 102 -14.42 0.19 -2.03
CA SER A 102 -14.39 -1.14 -1.41
C SER A 102 -12.96 -1.65 -1.21
N THR A 103 -12.10 -1.45 -2.19
CA THR A 103 -10.71 -1.96 -2.16
C THR A 103 -9.76 -0.83 -2.49
N VAL A 104 -9.03 -0.39 -1.47
CA VAL A 104 -8.11 0.76 -1.57
C VAL A 104 -6.68 0.28 -1.36
N VAL A 105 -5.80 0.68 -2.27
CA VAL A 105 -4.36 0.41 -2.18
C VAL A 105 -3.63 1.71 -1.85
N VAL A 106 -2.77 1.65 -0.83
CA VAL A 106 -1.89 2.76 -0.43
C VAL A 106 -0.44 2.30 -0.63
N ILE A 107 0.33 3.06 -1.41
CA ILE A 107 1.76 2.77 -1.62
C ILE A 107 2.57 3.94 -1.09
N GLY A 108 3.44 3.66 -0.14
CA GLY A 108 4.23 4.70 0.51
C GLY A 108 5.49 4.16 1.17
N HIS A 109 5.83 4.75 2.30
CA HIS A 109 7.13 4.61 2.96
C HIS A 109 6.98 4.32 4.44
N ASN A 110 8.04 3.77 5.04
CA ASN A 110 8.23 3.78 6.49
C ASN A 110 8.89 5.10 6.91
N PRO A 111 8.67 5.58 8.12
CA PRO A 111 7.97 4.89 9.23
C PRO A 111 6.43 5.01 9.20
N ILE A 112 5.87 5.79 8.29
CA ILE A 112 4.43 6.07 8.24
C ILE A 112 3.61 4.77 8.11
N LEU A 113 3.97 3.89 7.19
CA LEU A 113 3.22 2.65 6.98
C LEU A 113 3.31 1.72 8.19
N ASN A 114 4.46 1.67 8.89
CA ASN A 114 4.58 0.93 10.14
C ASN A 114 3.56 1.40 11.19
N SER A 115 3.37 2.70 11.30
CA SER A 115 2.38 3.27 12.23
C SER A 115 0.96 3.00 11.77
N LEU A 116 0.69 3.17 10.47
CA LEU A 116 -0.66 2.99 9.92
C LEU A 116 -1.17 1.55 10.10
N MET A 117 -0.34 0.55 9.84
CA MET A 117 -0.79 -0.84 9.94
C MET A 117 -1.29 -1.19 11.34
N TYR A 118 -0.70 -0.62 12.40
CA TYR A 118 -1.16 -0.81 13.77
C TYR A 118 -2.35 0.07 14.12
N GLN A 119 -2.39 1.31 13.65
CA GLN A 119 -3.45 2.26 14.01
C GLN A 119 -4.76 2.03 13.26
N LEU A 120 -4.71 1.44 12.07
CA LEU A 120 -5.89 1.20 11.24
C LEU A 120 -6.46 -0.20 11.41
N SER A 121 -5.91 -1.02 12.29
CA SER A 121 -6.40 -2.36 12.61
C SER A 121 -6.70 -2.47 14.11
N THR A 122 -7.59 -3.38 14.47
CA THR A 122 -7.96 -3.69 15.87
C THR A 122 -7.77 -5.15 16.22
N LYS A 123 -7.62 -6.01 15.21
CA LYS A 123 -7.45 -7.46 15.35
C LYS A 123 -6.37 -7.96 14.41
N GLY A 124 -5.82 -9.13 14.70
CA GLY A 124 -4.86 -9.78 13.82
C GLY A 124 -3.43 -9.26 13.96
N TYR A 125 -3.11 -8.59 15.05
CA TYR A 125 -1.77 -8.01 15.28
C TYR A 125 -0.64 -9.02 15.22
N ASN A 126 -0.92 -10.29 15.55
CA ASN A 126 0.07 -11.37 15.47
C ASN A 126 0.55 -11.66 14.04
N LYS A 127 -0.17 -11.17 13.03
CA LYS A 127 0.23 -11.27 11.61
C LYS A 127 1.11 -10.12 11.16
N LEU A 128 1.18 -9.03 11.94
CA LEU A 128 1.95 -7.85 11.55
C LEU A 128 3.45 -8.03 11.82
N PRO A 129 4.32 -7.56 10.90
CA PRO A 129 5.75 -7.54 11.15
C PRO A 129 6.12 -6.42 12.12
N VAL A 130 7.31 -6.48 12.71
CA VAL A 130 7.89 -5.34 13.44
C VAL A 130 8.12 -4.17 12.48
N ASN A 131 8.66 -4.46 11.31
CA ASN A 131 8.87 -3.49 10.23
C ASN A 131 8.37 -4.05 8.92
N LEU A 132 7.54 -3.28 8.23
CA LEU A 132 7.11 -3.60 6.87
C LEU A 132 8.32 -3.51 5.93
N VAL A 133 8.71 -4.62 5.34
CA VAL A 133 9.86 -4.65 4.41
C VAL A 133 9.51 -4.04 3.06
N THR A 134 10.53 -3.72 2.24
CA THR A 134 10.29 -3.20 0.89
C THR A 134 9.45 -4.19 0.08
N CYS A 135 8.46 -3.67 -0.64
CA CYS A 135 7.45 -4.42 -1.39
C CYS A 135 6.61 -5.37 -0.52
N GLY A 136 6.66 -5.22 0.80
CA GLY A 136 5.80 -5.94 1.72
C GLY A 136 4.38 -5.43 1.66
N VAL A 137 3.42 -6.32 1.85
CA VAL A 137 1.98 -6.06 1.71
C VAL A 137 1.25 -6.46 2.97
N VAL A 138 0.47 -5.55 3.52
CA VAL A 138 -0.47 -5.82 4.62
C VAL A 138 -1.88 -5.63 4.09
N ILE A 139 -2.76 -6.59 4.34
CA ILE A 139 -4.19 -6.50 4.00
C ILE A 139 -4.99 -6.41 5.28
N ILE A 140 -5.78 -5.34 5.40
CA ILE A 140 -6.70 -5.12 6.52
C ILE A 140 -8.11 -5.15 5.96
N GLU A 141 -8.97 -5.97 6.56
CA GLU A 141 -10.35 -6.14 6.15
C GLU A 141 -11.29 -5.50 7.17
N TYR A 142 -12.34 -4.87 6.65
CA TYR A 142 -13.38 -4.19 7.44
C TYR A 142 -14.74 -4.82 7.08
N SER A 143 -15.66 -4.86 8.04
CA SER A 143 -16.98 -5.49 7.86
C SER A 143 -17.90 -4.77 6.88
N GLU A 144 -17.64 -3.49 6.62
CA GLU A 144 -18.44 -2.68 5.70
C GLU A 144 -18.17 -3.08 4.25
N ASN A 145 -19.17 -3.05 3.38
CA ASN A 145 -19.00 -3.34 1.95
C ASN A 145 -18.30 -2.21 1.19
N ASN A 146 -18.57 -0.98 1.58
CA ASN A 146 -17.84 0.21 1.13
C ASN A 146 -17.42 0.99 2.36
N PHE A 147 -16.29 1.69 2.27
CA PHE A 147 -15.88 2.54 3.37
C PHE A 147 -16.90 3.66 3.60
N LYS A 148 -17.41 3.76 4.81
CA LYS A 148 -18.34 4.80 5.26
C LYS A 148 -18.07 5.16 6.72
N PRO A 149 -18.43 6.36 7.18
CA PRO A 149 -18.20 6.76 8.55
C PRO A 149 -18.95 5.88 9.57
N PRO A 150 -18.35 5.55 10.72
CA PRO A 150 -16.97 5.83 11.09
C PRO A 150 -15.99 4.86 10.42
N VAL A 151 -15.00 5.40 9.69
CA VAL A 151 -14.05 4.59 8.92
C VAL A 151 -12.98 3.99 9.83
N PHE A 152 -12.43 2.86 9.41
CA PHE A 152 -11.32 2.16 10.08
C PHE A 152 -11.66 1.67 11.50
N THR A 153 -12.93 1.38 11.74
CA THR A 153 -13.37 0.68 12.95
C THR A 153 -13.41 -0.83 12.68
N ASN A 154 -13.00 -1.63 13.66
CA ASN A 154 -13.04 -3.10 13.57
C ASN A 154 -12.22 -3.69 12.40
N GLY A 155 -11.11 -3.06 12.05
CA GLY A 155 -10.21 -3.59 11.03
C GLY A 155 -9.47 -4.83 11.53
N GLU A 156 -9.42 -5.88 10.72
CA GLU A 156 -8.69 -7.11 11.00
C GLU A 156 -7.56 -7.28 10.00
N VAL A 157 -6.33 -7.46 10.49
CA VAL A 157 -5.22 -7.86 9.64
C VAL A 157 -5.45 -9.30 9.21
N ILE A 158 -5.74 -9.51 7.94
CA ILE A 158 -6.01 -10.84 7.40
C ILE A 158 -4.78 -11.47 6.76
N ASP A 159 -3.84 -10.65 6.27
CA ASP A 159 -2.62 -11.19 5.66
C ASP A 159 -1.46 -10.20 5.73
N TYR A 160 -0.25 -10.75 5.79
CA TYR A 160 1.01 -10.04 5.55
C TYR A 160 1.93 -10.97 4.75
N PHE A 161 2.44 -10.48 3.64
CA PHE A 161 3.36 -11.23 2.80
C PHE A 161 4.37 -10.29 2.12
N PHE A 162 5.47 -10.86 1.67
CA PHE A 162 6.58 -10.10 1.10
C PHE A 162 7.37 -10.95 0.11
N PRO A 163 8.17 -10.33 -0.77
CA PRO A 163 8.79 -11.04 -1.91
C PRO A 163 9.59 -12.28 -1.56
N ARG A 164 10.39 -12.24 -0.48
CA ARG A 164 11.25 -13.38 -0.08
C ARG A 164 10.49 -14.66 0.22
N MET A 165 9.22 -14.58 0.55
CA MET A 165 8.40 -15.77 0.82
C MET A 165 8.24 -16.63 -0.44
N TYR A 166 8.44 -16.06 -1.64
CA TYR A 166 8.12 -16.68 -2.92
C TYR A 166 9.30 -16.71 -3.91
N MET A 167 10.47 -16.24 -3.48
CA MET A 167 11.65 -16.13 -4.35
C MET A 167 12.70 -17.18 -4.02
#